data_6bbddb6b04c30afeac8fd5cdc09e9340
#
_entry.id   6bbddb6b04c30afeac8fd5cdc09e9340
#
_cell.length_a   1.000
_cell.length_b   1.000
_cell.length_c   1.000
_cell.angle_alpha   90.00
_cell.angle_beta   90.00
_cell.angle_gamma   90.00
#
_symmetry.space_group_name_H-M   'P 1'
#
loop_
_entity.id
_entity.type
_entity.pdbx_description
1 polymer ?
#
loop_
_entity_poly.entity_id
_entity_poly.type
_entity_poly.pdbx_seq_one_letter_code
_entity_poly.pdbx_strand_id
1 'polypeptide(L)'
;WGVGVSSKWALEQAHNMYGAWPLNVGILGRAAGSTRAPLEEALAGGVCGFKIHEDTGAHPRTIDTTLTFADEFDVAVALHTDGLNEMLSVADTLKVIDGRAVHAFHVEGCGGGHSPDVLTMAGRENILASSTNPTLAYGINAADEHVAMIISAHGMNPELPSDVRMARNRVRNATMAAENRLHDMGVIPVTSSDALGMGRVDDTW
;
A
#
# COMPACT_ATOMS: atom_id res chain seq x y z
N TRP A 1 -0.71 -15.45 -0.18
CA TRP A 1 -0.27 -14.08 -0.40
C TRP A 1 1.23 -14.04 -0.60
N GLY A 2 1.69 -13.81 -1.84
CA GLY A 2 3.09 -13.60 -2.17
C GLY A 2 3.56 -12.16 -1.87
N VAL A 3 3.05 -11.55 -0.83
CA VAL A 3 3.29 -10.14 -0.54
C VAL A 3 4.57 -10.00 0.25
N GLY A 4 5.64 -9.72 -0.43
CA GLY A 4 6.89 -9.34 0.18
C GLY A 4 7.90 -10.48 0.26
N VAL A 5 8.94 -10.27 -0.46
CA VAL A 5 10.17 -11.07 -0.42
C VAL A 5 11.07 -10.43 0.63
N SER A 6 11.53 -11.18 1.61
CA SER A 6 12.27 -10.60 2.73
C SER A 6 13.64 -11.20 2.97
N SER A 7 13.90 -12.42 2.54
CA SER A 7 15.24 -13.01 2.68
C SER A 7 16.07 -12.83 1.41
N LYS A 8 17.37 -12.74 1.55
CA LYS A 8 18.30 -12.68 0.42
C LYS A 8 18.07 -13.83 -0.58
N TRP A 9 17.90 -15.05 -0.08
CA TRP A 9 17.63 -16.22 -0.93
C TRP A 9 16.35 -16.04 -1.76
N ALA A 10 15.27 -15.59 -1.13
CA ALA A 10 13.99 -15.41 -1.82
C ALA A 10 14.06 -14.26 -2.84
N LEU A 11 14.82 -13.20 -2.55
CA LEU A 11 15.10 -12.12 -3.49
C LEU A 11 15.89 -12.61 -4.71
N GLU A 12 16.90 -13.45 -4.50
CA GLU A 12 17.67 -14.07 -5.59
C GLU A 12 16.76 -14.93 -6.49
N GLN A 13 15.82 -15.70 -5.90
CA GLN A 13 14.85 -16.46 -6.70
C GLN A 13 13.90 -15.54 -7.49
N ALA A 14 13.45 -14.46 -6.88
CA ALA A 14 12.58 -13.48 -7.55
C ALA A 14 13.31 -12.78 -8.71
N HIS A 15 14.55 -12.35 -8.53
CA HIS A 15 15.36 -11.78 -9.61
C HIS A 15 15.57 -12.78 -10.77
N ASN A 16 15.86 -14.04 -10.44
CA ASN A 16 15.99 -15.08 -11.46
C ASN A 16 14.69 -15.30 -12.23
N MET A 17 13.55 -15.27 -11.57
CA MET A 17 12.24 -15.42 -12.20
C MET A 17 11.94 -14.27 -13.17
N TYR A 18 12.26 -13.04 -12.78
CA TYR A 18 12.01 -11.86 -13.61
C TYR A 18 13.09 -11.64 -14.68
N GLY A 19 14.26 -12.26 -14.56
CA GLY A 19 15.36 -12.11 -15.51
C GLY A 19 15.06 -12.56 -16.94
N ALA A 20 14.00 -13.38 -17.14
CA ALA A 20 13.53 -13.78 -18.46
C ALA A 20 12.63 -12.76 -19.16
N TRP A 21 12.21 -11.70 -18.45
CA TRP A 21 11.29 -10.71 -18.98
C TRP A 21 12.06 -9.55 -19.63
N PRO A 22 11.64 -9.06 -20.79
CA PRO A 22 12.30 -7.94 -21.49
C PRO A 22 11.93 -6.58 -20.88
N LEU A 23 11.95 -6.50 -19.55
CA LEU A 23 11.54 -5.33 -18.76
C LEU A 23 12.56 -5.05 -17.66
N ASN A 24 12.67 -3.77 -17.29
CA ASN A 24 13.37 -3.39 -16.06
C ASN A 24 12.46 -3.70 -14.88
N VAL A 25 12.92 -4.53 -13.96
CA VAL A 25 12.15 -4.94 -12.78
C VAL A 25 12.91 -4.52 -11.52
N GLY A 26 12.25 -3.73 -10.67
CA GLY A 26 12.72 -3.43 -9.33
C GLY A 26 11.87 -4.17 -8.30
N ILE A 27 12.49 -4.74 -7.28
CA ILE A 27 11.81 -5.46 -6.21
C ILE A 27 11.86 -4.61 -4.95
N LEU A 28 10.69 -4.43 -4.31
CA LEU A 28 10.63 -3.85 -2.97
C LEU A 28 10.77 -4.96 -1.94
N GLY A 29 11.68 -4.78 -1.02
CA GLY A 29 11.83 -5.65 0.15
C GLY A 29 10.71 -5.40 1.15
N ARG A 30 10.34 -6.44 1.89
CA ARG A 30 9.37 -6.31 2.97
C ARG A 30 10.00 -5.65 4.19
N ALA A 31 9.42 -4.55 4.64
CA ALA A 31 9.75 -3.92 5.90
C ALA A 31 8.72 -4.32 6.97
N ALA A 32 9.05 -5.35 7.73
CA ALA A 32 8.20 -5.89 8.78
C ALA A 32 9.04 -6.10 10.04
N GLY A 33 9.09 -5.14 10.88
CA GLY A 33 9.88 -5.20 12.10
C GLY A 33 10.57 -3.88 12.41
N SER A 34 11.17 -3.83 13.57
CA SER A 34 11.74 -2.60 14.12
C SER A 34 13.26 -2.65 14.28
N THR A 35 13.93 -3.52 13.52
CA THR A 35 15.39 -3.67 13.54
C THR A 35 15.97 -3.55 12.13
N ARG A 36 17.23 -3.15 12.04
CA ARG A 36 17.93 -2.90 10.78
C ARG A 36 18.33 -4.19 10.04
N ALA A 37 18.67 -5.24 10.75
CA ALA A 37 19.25 -6.44 10.14
C ALA A 37 18.44 -7.05 8.99
N PRO A 38 17.09 -7.17 9.05
CA PRO A 38 16.31 -7.63 7.91
C PRO A 38 16.35 -6.67 6.71
N LEU A 39 16.46 -5.36 6.96
CA LEU A 39 16.56 -4.36 5.91
C LEU A 39 17.92 -4.44 5.20
N GLU A 40 18.99 -4.61 5.97
CA GLU A 40 20.35 -4.81 5.47
C GLU A 40 20.45 -6.09 4.62
N GLU A 41 19.85 -7.19 5.09
CA GLU A 41 19.78 -8.44 4.32
C GLU A 41 19.04 -8.27 3.01
N ALA A 42 17.88 -7.59 3.03
CA ALA A 42 17.10 -7.34 1.84
C ALA A 42 17.84 -6.43 0.85
N LEU A 43 18.49 -5.36 1.34
CA LEU A 43 19.31 -4.48 0.52
C LEU A 43 20.45 -5.24 -0.14
N ALA A 44 21.15 -6.09 0.62
CA ALA A 44 22.20 -6.97 0.09
C ALA A 44 21.66 -8.02 -0.90
N GLY A 45 20.35 -8.30 -0.87
CA GLY A 45 19.63 -9.13 -1.82
C GLY A 45 19.19 -8.40 -3.09
N GLY A 46 19.45 -7.10 -3.21
CA GLY A 46 19.23 -6.32 -4.43
C GLY A 46 17.85 -5.65 -4.52
N VAL A 47 17.21 -5.31 -3.39
CA VAL A 47 15.98 -4.52 -3.43
C VAL A 47 16.26 -3.08 -3.82
N CYS A 48 15.31 -2.45 -4.52
CA CYS A 48 15.36 -1.03 -4.88
C CYS A 48 14.61 -0.11 -3.88
N GLY A 49 14.09 -0.68 -2.82
CA GLY A 49 13.34 0.02 -1.77
C GLY A 49 12.59 -0.94 -0.88
N PHE A 50 11.69 -0.42 -0.07
CA PHE A 50 10.95 -1.19 0.92
C PHE A 50 9.44 -0.96 0.85
N LYS A 51 8.68 -1.99 1.15
CA LYS A 51 7.21 -1.92 1.34
C LYS A 51 6.86 -2.16 2.79
N ILE A 52 6.17 -1.20 3.39
CA ILE A 52 5.53 -1.33 4.70
C ILE A 52 4.05 -1.64 4.47
N HIS A 53 3.55 -2.66 5.16
CA HIS A 53 2.15 -3.07 5.06
C HIS A 53 1.58 -3.39 6.44
N GLU A 54 0.34 -3.00 6.69
CA GLU A 54 -0.34 -3.21 7.97
C GLU A 54 -0.41 -4.68 8.38
N ASP A 55 -0.72 -5.57 7.45
CA ASP A 55 -0.82 -7.02 7.69
C ASP A 55 0.49 -7.63 8.23
N THR A 56 1.58 -6.94 8.05
CA THR A 56 2.92 -7.39 8.45
C THR A 56 3.54 -6.55 9.55
N GLY A 57 2.82 -5.55 10.03
CA GLY A 57 3.21 -4.70 11.14
C GLY A 57 3.72 -3.31 10.74
N ALA A 58 2.81 -2.41 10.37
CA ALA A 58 3.11 -0.99 10.11
C ALA A 58 3.11 -0.16 11.41
N HIS A 59 3.83 -0.62 12.43
CA HIS A 59 3.92 0.11 13.70
C HIS A 59 4.82 1.35 13.59
N PRO A 60 4.64 2.36 14.45
CA PRO A 60 5.44 3.58 14.41
C PRO A 60 6.95 3.32 14.34
N ARG A 61 7.43 2.40 15.15
CA ARG A 61 8.86 2.04 15.17
C ARG A 61 9.31 1.33 13.87
N THR A 62 8.44 0.54 13.26
CA THR A 62 8.74 -0.09 11.96
C THR A 62 8.85 0.98 10.88
N ILE A 63 7.92 1.92 10.85
CA ILE A 63 7.92 3.03 9.89
C ILE A 63 9.18 3.87 10.10
N ASP A 64 9.47 4.27 11.32
CA ASP A 64 10.62 5.10 11.66
C ASP A 64 11.95 4.42 11.31
N THR A 65 12.12 3.16 11.71
CA THR A 65 13.34 2.39 11.41
C THR A 65 13.54 2.24 9.91
N THR A 66 12.47 1.95 9.16
CA THR A 66 12.55 1.76 7.71
C THR A 66 12.87 3.07 7.00
N LEU A 67 12.22 4.16 7.37
CA LEU A 67 12.48 5.46 6.77
C LEU A 67 13.89 5.98 7.09
N THR A 68 14.35 5.80 8.33
CA THR A 68 15.73 6.15 8.71
C THR A 68 16.76 5.35 7.90
N PHE A 69 16.49 4.06 7.71
CA PHE A 69 17.35 3.21 6.90
C PHE A 69 17.31 3.63 5.41
N ALA A 70 16.13 3.93 4.90
CA ALA A 70 15.95 4.34 3.52
C ALA A 70 16.65 5.67 3.21
N ASP A 71 16.58 6.64 4.11
CA ASP A 71 17.30 7.92 3.99
C ASP A 71 18.82 7.71 3.95
N GLU A 72 19.34 6.77 4.75
CA GLU A 72 20.79 6.47 4.81
C GLU A 72 21.30 5.84 3.51
N PHE A 73 20.49 5.01 2.85
CA PHE A 73 20.87 4.26 1.65
C PHE A 73 20.26 4.81 0.35
N ASP A 74 19.54 5.92 0.42
CA ASP A 74 18.88 6.57 -0.72
C ASP A 74 17.98 5.61 -1.51
N VAL A 75 17.09 4.92 -0.80
CA VAL A 75 16.12 3.98 -1.40
C VAL A 75 14.70 4.34 -1.06
N ALA A 76 13.75 3.97 -1.93
CA ALA A 76 12.34 4.32 -1.79
C ALA A 76 11.64 3.54 -0.66
N VAL A 77 10.65 4.18 -0.06
CA VAL A 77 9.71 3.49 0.85
C VAL A 77 8.29 3.66 0.34
N ALA A 78 7.61 2.54 0.14
CA ALA A 78 6.19 2.49 -0.16
C ALA A 78 5.40 2.07 1.09
N LEU A 79 4.42 2.88 1.46
CA LEU A 79 3.58 2.66 2.64
C LEU A 79 2.14 2.36 2.20
N HIS A 80 1.62 1.26 2.71
CA HIS A 80 0.20 0.94 2.61
C HIS A 80 -0.55 1.80 3.65
N THR A 81 -1.47 2.64 3.17
CA THR A 81 -2.04 3.71 3.98
C THR A 81 -3.49 3.49 4.39
N ASP A 82 -4.07 2.40 3.99
CA ASP A 82 -5.49 2.10 4.17
C ASP A 82 -5.82 1.47 5.52
N GLY A 83 -5.56 1.92 6.52
CA GLY A 83 -5.88 1.40 7.85
C GLY A 83 -4.77 1.63 8.83
N LEU A 84 -3.60 1.89 8.32
CA LEU A 84 -2.48 2.33 9.13
C LEU A 84 -2.33 1.51 10.41
N ASN A 85 -2.42 0.19 10.26
CA ASN A 85 -2.40 -0.78 11.35
C ASN A 85 -3.62 -0.73 12.30
N GLU A 86 -4.69 -0.08 11.90
CA GLU A 86 -5.97 -0.01 12.65
C GLU A 86 -5.87 0.50 14.10
N MET A 87 -4.67 0.75 14.59
CA MET A 87 -4.37 1.15 15.95
C MET A 87 -4.01 2.63 16.08
N LEU A 88 -3.69 3.28 14.94
CA LEU A 88 -3.23 4.67 14.91
C LEU A 88 -4.09 5.50 13.96
N SER A 89 -4.09 6.80 14.21
CA SER A 89 -4.64 7.78 13.29
C SER A 89 -3.65 8.14 12.18
N VAL A 90 -4.15 8.72 11.09
CA VAL A 90 -3.29 9.29 10.05
C VAL A 90 -2.34 10.35 10.62
N ALA A 91 -2.80 11.12 11.59
CA ALA A 91 -1.96 12.11 12.26
C ALA A 91 -0.74 11.47 12.97
N ASP A 92 -0.93 10.32 13.61
CA ASP A 92 0.17 9.58 14.24
C ASP A 92 1.17 9.07 13.21
N THR A 93 0.68 8.55 12.08
CA THR A 93 1.55 8.11 10.97
C THR A 93 2.31 9.27 10.36
N LEU A 94 1.66 10.39 10.10
CA LEU A 94 2.31 11.61 9.59
C LEU A 94 3.39 12.13 10.54
N LYS A 95 3.14 12.04 11.85
CA LYS A 95 4.13 12.40 12.87
C LYS A 95 5.36 11.50 12.80
N VAL A 96 5.18 10.20 12.56
CA VAL A 96 6.30 9.26 12.44
C VAL A 96 7.06 9.45 11.13
N ILE A 97 6.35 9.75 10.04
CA ILE A 97 6.99 10.09 8.75
C ILE A 97 7.91 11.30 8.90
N ASP A 98 7.49 12.31 9.67
CA ASP A 98 8.31 13.46 10.05
C ASP A 98 8.98 14.15 8.86
N GLY A 99 8.21 14.41 7.80
CA GLY A 99 8.68 15.11 6.61
C GLY A 99 9.56 14.28 5.66
N ARG A 100 9.86 13.02 5.98
CA ARG A 100 10.64 12.13 5.10
C ARG A 100 9.85 11.72 3.88
N ALA A 101 10.54 11.39 2.78
CA ALA A 101 9.92 11.01 1.53
C ALA A 101 9.25 9.62 1.62
N VAL A 102 7.99 9.55 1.20
CA VAL A 102 7.20 8.31 1.21
C VAL A 102 6.32 8.23 -0.02
N HIS A 103 6.23 7.05 -0.63
CA HIS A 103 5.18 6.73 -1.58
C HIS A 103 3.98 6.14 -0.82
N ALA A 104 2.92 6.91 -0.70
CA ALA A 104 1.69 6.50 -0.03
C ALA A 104 0.73 5.85 -1.03
N PHE A 105 0.37 4.58 -0.80
CA PHE A 105 -0.59 3.84 -1.61
C PHE A 105 -2.01 4.06 -1.09
N HIS A 106 -3.00 3.95 -1.98
CA HIS A 106 -4.43 3.94 -1.64
C HIS A 106 -4.89 5.17 -0.85
N VAL A 107 -4.34 6.34 -1.15
CA VAL A 107 -4.64 7.56 -0.37
C VAL A 107 -6.10 8.00 -0.49
N GLU A 108 -6.83 7.56 -1.50
CA GLU A 108 -8.29 7.76 -1.60
C GLU A 108 -9.09 6.87 -0.66
N GLY A 109 -8.46 5.87 -0.04
CA GLY A 109 -9.08 4.95 0.91
C GLY A 109 -9.89 3.82 0.28
N CYS A 110 -9.81 3.61 -1.04
CA CYS A 110 -10.47 2.49 -1.72
C CYS A 110 -9.79 1.15 -1.48
N GLY A 111 -8.54 1.14 -1.03
CA GLY A 111 -7.84 -0.06 -0.60
C GLY A 111 -8.39 -0.69 0.68
N GLY A 112 -9.39 -0.08 1.29
CA GLY A 112 -10.11 -0.63 2.42
C GLY A 112 -9.73 -0.08 3.79
N GLY A 113 -9.16 1.11 3.85
CA GLY A 113 -8.78 1.74 5.11
C GLY A 113 -9.94 2.15 6.00
N HIS A 114 -9.72 2.16 7.29
CA HIS A 114 -10.71 2.62 8.26
C HIS A 114 -10.86 4.13 8.33
N SER A 115 -9.83 4.83 7.94
CA SER A 115 -9.76 6.28 8.16
C SER A 115 -10.14 7.03 6.88
N PRO A 116 -11.22 7.83 6.89
CA PRO A 116 -11.47 8.77 5.81
C PRO A 116 -10.36 9.83 5.73
N ASP A 117 -9.60 10.00 6.79
CA ASP A 117 -8.56 11.01 6.92
C ASP A 117 -7.30 10.69 6.11
N VAL A 118 -7.17 9.47 5.59
CA VAL A 118 -6.04 9.08 4.74
C VAL A 118 -5.88 10.01 3.52
N LEU A 119 -6.96 10.59 3.03
CA LEU A 119 -6.95 11.60 2.00
C LEU A 119 -6.05 12.81 2.33
N THR A 120 -5.84 13.09 3.61
CA THR A 120 -4.98 14.20 4.04
C THR A 120 -3.50 13.96 3.77
N MET A 121 -3.11 12.76 3.37
CA MET A 121 -1.75 12.46 2.90
C MET A 121 -1.51 13.00 1.49
N ALA A 122 -2.55 13.10 0.67
CA ALA A 122 -2.44 13.66 -0.67
C ALA A 122 -2.13 15.16 -0.64
N GLY A 123 -1.36 15.63 -1.60
CA GLY A 123 -0.97 17.04 -1.72
C GLY A 123 0.13 17.50 -0.75
N ARG A 124 0.76 16.61 0.00
CA ARG A 124 1.94 16.92 0.82
C ARG A 124 3.21 16.81 -0.03
N GLU A 125 4.11 17.77 0.13
CA GLU A 125 5.34 17.87 -0.69
C GLU A 125 6.26 16.66 -0.57
N ASN A 126 6.27 16.01 0.59
CA ASN A 126 7.11 14.85 0.88
C ASN A 126 6.41 13.50 0.59
N ILE A 127 5.17 13.51 0.12
CA ILE A 127 4.38 12.29 -0.11
C ILE A 127 4.02 12.17 -1.58
N LEU A 128 4.55 11.15 -2.24
CA LEU A 128 4.07 10.71 -3.54
C LEU A 128 2.79 9.90 -3.32
N ALA A 129 1.67 10.44 -3.71
CA ALA A 129 0.38 9.79 -3.52
C ALA A 129 0.00 8.94 -4.74
N SER A 130 -0.52 7.73 -4.50
CA SER A 130 -1.14 6.94 -5.55
C SER A 130 -2.53 6.46 -5.15
N SER A 131 -3.40 6.31 -6.13
CA SER A 131 -4.69 5.68 -5.94
C SER A 131 -4.61 4.17 -6.16
N THR A 132 -5.62 3.46 -5.65
CA THR A 132 -5.90 2.08 -6.05
C THR A 132 -7.22 2.07 -6.77
N ASN A 133 -7.20 1.63 -8.01
CA ASN A 133 -8.21 1.92 -9.02
C ASN A 133 -9.14 0.73 -9.42
N PRO A 134 -9.42 -0.24 -8.56
CA PRO A 134 -10.41 -1.26 -8.91
C PRO A 134 -11.83 -0.72 -8.93
N THR A 135 -12.06 0.50 -8.40
CA THR A 135 -13.38 1.09 -8.26
C THR A 135 -13.72 2.12 -9.33
N LEU A 136 -12.77 2.56 -10.15
CA LEU A 136 -13.02 3.57 -11.16
C LEU A 136 -14.04 3.14 -12.22
N ALA A 137 -13.99 1.89 -12.65
CA ALA A 137 -14.94 1.37 -13.63
C ALA A 137 -16.38 1.30 -13.10
N TYR A 138 -16.54 1.20 -11.78
CA TYR A 138 -17.87 1.09 -11.14
C TYR A 138 -18.34 2.40 -10.52
N GLY A 139 -17.43 3.20 -10.03
CA GLY A 139 -17.75 4.44 -9.33
C GLY A 139 -18.47 4.21 -8.00
N ILE A 140 -19.17 5.25 -7.55
CA ILE A 140 -19.84 5.30 -6.24
C ILE A 140 -20.89 4.20 -6.02
N ASN A 141 -21.46 3.67 -7.09
CA ASN A 141 -22.54 2.67 -7.02
C ASN A 141 -22.03 1.23 -6.92
N ALA A 142 -20.74 1.02 -6.98
CA ALA A 142 -20.13 -0.30 -6.97
C ALA A 142 -19.60 -0.74 -5.59
N ALA A 143 -20.14 -0.18 -4.53
CA ALA A 143 -19.66 -0.47 -3.16
C ALA A 143 -19.79 -1.97 -2.81
N ASP A 144 -20.85 -2.63 -3.25
CA ASP A 144 -21.05 -4.06 -2.94
C ASP A 144 -20.04 -4.94 -3.68
N GLU A 145 -19.70 -4.63 -4.92
CA GLU A 145 -18.63 -5.31 -5.66
C GLU A 145 -17.27 -5.10 -5.00
N HIS A 146 -17.01 -3.88 -4.55
CA HIS A 146 -15.77 -3.58 -3.83
C HIS A 146 -15.69 -4.33 -2.50
N VAL A 147 -16.78 -4.46 -1.76
CA VAL A 147 -16.85 -5.29 -0.55
C VAL A 147 -16.50 -6.74 -0.88
N ALA A 148 -17.04 -7.30 -1.95
CA ALA A 148 -16.72 -8.66 -2.38
C ALA A 148 -15.23 -8.82 -2.73
N MET A 149 -14.63 -7.82 -3.38
CA MET A 149 -13.19 -7.81 -3.67
C MET A 149 -12.35 -7.74 -2.39
N ILE A 150 -12.71 -6.90 -1.42
CA ILE A 150 -12.01 -6.82 -0.13
C ILE A 150 -12.06 -8.18 0.60
N ILE A 151 -13.22 -8.81 0.64
CA ILE A 151 -13.39 -10.15 1.25
C ILE A 151 -12.44 -11.16 0.58
N SER A 152 -12.45 -11.20 -0.74
CA SER A 152 -11.60 -12.11 -1.51
C SER A 152 -10.11 -11.78 -1.34
N ALA A 153 -9.74 -10.52 -1.47
CA ALA A 153 -8.37 -10.07 -1.41
C ALA A 153 -7.72 -10.30 -0.03
N HIS A 154 -8.47 -10.19 1.05
CA HIS A 154 -7.97 -10.40 2.41
C HIS A 154 -8.18 -11.83 2.93
N GLY A 155 -8.66 -12.76 2.09
CA GLY A 155 -8.90 -14.14 2.49
C GLY A 155 -9.97 -14.29 3.58
N MET A 156 -10.91 -13.35 3.64
CA MET A 156 -12.03 -13.37 4.58
C MET A 156 -13.09 -14.37 4.14
N ASN A 157 -13.93 -14.79 5.06
CA ASN A 157 -15.01 -15.72 4.80
C ASN A 157 -16.33 -14.95 4.61
N PRO A 158 -16.97 -14.97 3.42
CA PRO A 158 -18.24 -14.28 3.17
C PRO A 158 -19.42 -14.82 3.99
N GLU A 159 -19.30 -16.03 4.54
CA GLU A 159 -20.32 -16.64 5.40
C GLU A 159 -20.22 -16.19 6.87
N LEU A 160 -19.12 -15.51 7.24
CA LEU A 160 -18.95 -14.99 8.59
C LEU A 160 -19.40 -13.52 8.68
N PRO A 161 -20.45 -13.24 9.48
CA PRO A 161 -20.96 -11.87 9.64
C PRO A 161 -19.92 -10.87 10.15
N SER A 162 -18.94 -11.30 10.89
CA SER A 162 -17.82 -10.47 11.37
C SER A 162 -16.95 -9.97 10.21
N ASP A 163 -16.60 -10.87 9.29
CA ASP A 163 -15.76 -10.59 8.16
C ASP A 163 -16.46 -9.67 7.14
N VAL A 164 -17.72 -9.96 6.85
CA VAL A 164 -18.55 -9.11 5.99
C VAL A 164 -18.70 -7.71 6.59
N ARG A 165 -18.90 -7.60 7.89
CA ARG A 165 -18.99 -6.31 8.57
C ARG A 165 -17.67 -5.56 8.51
N MET A 166 -16.54 -6.23 8.71
CA MET A 166 -15.21 -5.64 8.60
C MET A 166 -14.98 -5.09 7.18
N ALA A 167 -15.27 -5.87 6.15
CA ALA A 167 -15.14 -5.43 4.76
C ALA A 167 -16.04 -4.22 4.47
N ARG A 168 -17.30 -4.25 4.90
CA ARG A 168 -18.22 -3.12 4.72
C ARG A 168 -17.79 -1.85 5.44
N ASN A 169 -17.11 -1.97 6.56
CA ASN A 169 -16.58 -0.80 7.27
C ASN A 169 -15.40 -0.15 6.55
N ARG A 170 -14.71 -0.90 5.70
CA ARG A 170 -13.57 -0.43 4.91
C ARG A 170 -13.97 0.26 3.61
N VAL A 171 -15.12 -0.09 3.05
CA VAL A 171 -15.59 0.48 1.78
C VAL A 171 -16.48 1.70 2.02
N ARG A 172 -16.14 2.81 1.42
CA ARG A 172 -16.88 4.08 1.55
C ARG A 172 -17.14 4.72 0.21
N ASN A 173 -18.41 4.93 -0.10
CA ASN A 173 -18.83 5.58 -1.36
C ASN A 173 -18.19 6.97 -1.53
N ALA A 174 -18.02 7.69 -0.44
CA ALA A 174 -17.44 9.03 -0.47
C ALA A 174 -15.97 9.01 -0.93
N THR A 175 -15.16 8.06 -0.47
CA THR A 175 -13.76 7.94 -0.89
C THR A 175 -13.64 7.45 -2.33
N MET A 176 -14.51 6.52 -2.76
CA MET A 176 -14.60 6.09 -4.16
C MET A 176 -14.92 7.26 -5.10
N ALA A 177 -15.83 8.15 -4.68
CA ALA A 177 -16.19 9.34 -5.46
C ALA A 177 -15.10 10.43 -5.43
N ALA A 178 -14.25 10.44 -4.41
CA ALA A 178 -13.22 11.47 -4.26
C ALA A 178 -12.04 11.28 -5.23
N GLU A 179 -11.77 10.07 -5.69
CA GLU A 179 -10.58 9.76 -6.49
C GLU A 179 -10.47 10.64 -7.74
N ASN A 180 -11.53 10.73 -8.54
CA ASN A 180 -11.54 11.57 -9.75
C ASN A 180 -11.24 13.03 -9.43
N ARG A 181 -11.78 13.55 -8.32
CA ARG A 181 -11.53 14.92 -7.88
C ARG A 181 -10.09 15.15 -7.48
N LEU A 182 -9.49 14.19 -6.81
CA LEU A 182 -8.10 14.25 -6.38
C LEU A 182 -7.14 14.19 -7.59
N HIS A 183 -7.48 13.40 -8.61
CA HIS A 183 -6.75 13.40 -9.88
C HIS A 183 -6.89 14.75 -10.61
N ASP A 184 -8.11 15.30 -10.71
CA ASP A 184 -8.35 16.61 -11.32
C ASP A 184 -7.59 17.75 -10.62
N MET A 185 -7.40 17.61 -9.31
CA MET A 185 -6.63 18.58 -8.50
C MET A 185 -5.13 18.37 -8.61
N GLY A 186 -4.66 17.28 -9.23
CA GLY A 186 -3.25 16.93 -9.34
C GLY A 186 -2.59 16.48 -8.05
N VAL A 187 -3.36 16.14 -7.02
CA VAL A 187 -2.84 15.72 -5.71
C VAL A 187 -2.61 14.21 -5.61
N ILE A 188 -3.15 13.45 -6.56
CA ILE A 188 -2.81 12.03 -6.76
C ILE A 188 -2.21 11.89 -8.16
N PRO A 189 -0.88 11.89 -8.29
CA PRO A 189 -0.24 11.85 -9.61
C PRO A 189 -0.08 10.44 -10.19
N VAL A 190 -0.34 9.39 -9.38
CA VAL A 190 -0.13 7.99 -9.76
C VAL A 190 -1.42 7.20 -9.64
N THR A 191 -1.78 6.51 -10.70
CA THR A 191 -2.88 5.53 -10.73
C THR A 191 -2.31 4.13 -10.68
N SER A 192 -2.89 3.25 -9.86
CA SER A 192 -2.52 1.84 -9.82
C SER A 192 -3.76 0.95 -9.71
N SER A 193 -3.63 -0.30 -10.16
CA SER A 193 -4.72 -1.28 -10.05
C SER A 193 -4.65 -2.10 -8.76
N ASP A 194 -3.51 -2.12 -8.11
CA ASP A 194 -3.22 -3.09 -7.05
C ASP A 194 -3.52 -4.54 -7.50
N ALA A 195 -3.10 -4.86 -8.71
CA ALA A 195 -3.54 -6.05 -9.44
C ALA A 195 -3.30 -7.36 -8.69
N LEU A 196 -2.26 -7.43 -7.89
CA LEU A 196 -1.95 -8.64 -7.11
C LEU A 196 -2.95 -8.86 -5.97
N GLY A 197 -3.42 -7.78 -5.36
CA GLY A 197 -4.44 -7.82 -4.30
C GLY A 197 -5.86 -7.76 -4.84
N MET A 198 -6.13 -6.80 -5.72
CA MET A 198 -7.48 -6.44 -6.15
C MET A 198 -7.83 -6.89 -7.57
N GLY A 199 -6.85 -7.30 -8.38
CA GLY A 199 -7.06 -7.67 -9.78
C GLY A 199 -7.31 -6.47 -10.69
N ARG A 200 -7.97 -6.72 -11.85
CA ARG A 200 -8.50 -5.69 -12.75
C ARG A 200 -7.44 -4.74 -13.32
N VAL A 201 -6.26 -5.26 -13.63
CA VAL A 201 -5.20 -4.45 -14.23
C VAL A 201 -5.60 -3.85 -15.58
N ASP A 202 -6.41 -4.55 -16.33
CA ASP A 202 -6.97 -4.16 -17.62
C ASP A 202 -7.96 -2.99 -17.50
N ASP A 203 -8.68 -2.87 -16.40
CA ASP A 203 -9.59 -1.74 -16.15
C ASP A 203 -8.87 -0.45 -15.75
N THR A 204 -7.59 -0.55 -15.41
CA THR A 204 -6.77 0.61 -15.01
C THR A 204 -6.23 1.38 -16.23
N TRP A 205 -6.15 0.74 -17.38
CA TRP A 205 -5.66 1.30 -18.65
C TRP A 205 -6.80 1.70 -19.58
#